data_5101447777bff35cdf082f7347eafb55
#
_entry.id   5101447777bff35cdf082f7347eafb55
#
_cell.length_a   1.000
_cell.length_b   1.000
_cell.length_c   1.000
_cell.angle_alpha   90.00
_cell.angle_beta   90.00
_cell.angle_gamma   90.00
#
_symmetry.space_group_name_H-M   'P 1'
#
loop_
_entity.id
_entity.type
_entity.pdbx_description
1 polymer ?
#
loop_
_entity_poly.entity_id
_entity_poly.type
_entity_poly.pdbx_seq_one_letter_code
_entity_poly.pdbx_strand_id
1 'polypeptide(L)'
;MYVERFQYQPIPRVNTGGQRYYATPDGKRLPSVTTILDRTKTEESKQALAQWRARVGAQRAQQITTEAANRGTRMHTYLERYIRNGALEARPSNPFAWPSHAMAQVVIEQGLRNVSEIWGVEIPLYFPDIYAGTTDGVGIHLASETILDYKQTNRPKRREWIDDYFMQLTAYEIGRAHV
;
A
#
# COMPACT_ATOMS: atom_id res chain seq x y z
N MET A 1 -0.95 -20.77 2.48
CA MET A 1 -1.16 -19.33 2.18
C MET A 1 -0.10 -18.81 1.22
N TYR A 2 1.22 -18.68 1.60
CA TYR A 2 2.24 -18.27 0.63
C TYR A 2 2.65 -19.45 -0.28
N VAL A 3 2.60 -19.19 -1.59
CA VAL A 3 2.97 -20.19 -2.62
C VAL A 3 3.81 -19.48 -3.66
N GLU A 4 5.07 -19.86 -3.81
CA GLU A 4 5.96 -19.32 -4.83
C GLU A 4 5.58 -19.85 -6.21
N ARG A 5 4.69 -19.12 -6.89
CA ARG A 5 4.13 -19.52 -8.19
C ARG A 5 4.81 -18.81 -9.36
N PHE A 6 5.26 -17.59 -9.13
CA PHE A 6 5.85 -16.72 -10.15
C PHE A 6 7.16 -16.13 -9.65
N GLN A 7 8.09 -15.88 -10.57
CA GLN A 7 9.31 -15.14 -10.29
C GLN A 7 9.09 -13.70 -10.73
N TYR A 8 8.97 -12.78 -9.76
CA TYR A 8 8.81 -11.37 -10.03
C TYR A 8 10.16 -10.67 -10.15
N GLN A 9 10.34 -9.89 -11.22
CA GLN A 9 11.55 -9.11 -11.39
C GLN A 9 11.57 -7.89 -10.45
N PRO A 10 12.67 -7.63 -9.75
CA PRO A 10 12.78 -6.45 -8.92
C PRO A 10 12.83 -5.18 -9.79
N ILE A 11 12.00 -4.21 -9.46
CA ILE A 11 12.01 -2.88 -10.08
C ILE A 11 12.42 -1.86 -9.01
N PRO A 12 13.67 -1.35 -9.06
CA PRO A 12 14.19 -0.45 -8.05
C PRO A 12 13.34 0.82 -7.90
N ARG A 13 13.02 1.15 -6.65
CA ARG A 13 12.29 2.35 -6.28
C ARG A 13 13.25 3.48 -5.95
N VAL A 14 13.07 4.63 -6.58
CA VAL A 14 13.89 5.83 -6.40
C VAL A 14 13.00 6.99 -5.95
N ASN A 15 13.40 7.67 -4.87
CA ASN A 15 12.73 8.88 -4.41
C ASN A 15 13.56 10.09 -4.80
N THR A 16 12.95 11.04 -5.53
CA THR A 16 13.61 12.27 -5.96
C THR A 16 12.63 13.43 -5.84
N GLY A 17 13.05 14.50 -5.16
CA GLY A 17 12.18 15.67 -4.97
C GLY A 17 10.87 15.37 -4.23
N GLY A 18 10.89 14.43 -3.28
CA GLY A 18 9.70 14.00 -2.55
C GLY A 18 8.72 13.14 -3.36
N GLN A 19 9.08 12.75 -4.58
CA GLN A 19 8.26 11.93 -5.45
C GLN A 19 8.88 10.55 -5.65
N ARG A 20 8.02 9.54 -5.76
CA ARG A 20 8.40 8.15 -5.96
C ARG A 20 8.40 7.79 -7.43
N TYR A 21 9.50 7.20 -7.88
CA TYR A 21 9.68 6.65 -9.22
C TYR A 21 10.18 5.21 -9.14
N TYR A 22 10.08 4.51 -10.27
CA TYR A 22 10.59 3.15 -10.45
C TYR A 22 11.47 3.11 -11.70
N ALA A 23 12.61 2.44 -11.60
CA ALA A 23 13.50 2.19 -12.74
C ALA A 23 13.14 0.83 -13.34
N THR A 24 12.52 0.84 -14.52
CA THR A 24 12.10 -0.39 -15.22
C THR A 24 13.31 -1.09 -15.87
N PRO A 25 13.20 -2.40 -16.18
CA PRO A 25 14.30 -3.17 -16.78
C PRO A 25 14.83 -2.60 -18.10
N ASP A 26 13.99 -1.90 -18.86
CA ASP A 26 14.37 -1.19 -20.10
C ASP A 26 15.05 0.18 -19.85
N GLY A 27 15.37 0.50 -18.60
CA GLY A 27 16.08 1.73 -18.21
C GLY A 27 15.21 2.98 -18.10
N LYS A 28 13.90 2.88 -18.26
CA LYS A 28 12.99 4.01 -18.12
C LYS A 28 12.71 4.32 -16.64
N ARG A 29 12.35 5.56 -16.39
CA ARG A 29 11.96 6.03 -15.07
C ARG A 29 10.49 6.40 -15.06
N LEU A 30 9.66 5.55 -14.46
CA LEU A 30 8.22 5.73 -14.41
C LEU A 30 7.78 6.32 -13.05
N PRO A 31 6.80 7.25 -13.06
CA PRO A 31 6.19 7.74 -11.82
C PRO A 31 5.40 6.62 -11.13
N SER A 32 5.31 6.66 -9.79
CA SER A 32 4.43 5.73 -9.09
C SER A 32 2.96 6.09 -9.31
N VAL A 33 2.08 5.08 -9.32
CA VAL A 33 0.61 5.27 -9.34
C VAL A 33 0.19 6.26 -8.25
N THR A 34 0.71 6.11 -7.03
CA THR A 34 0.39 7.01 -5.91
C THR A 34 0.86 8.45 -6.16
N THR A 35 1.98 8.66 -6.87
CA THR A 35 2.44 10.00 -7.27
C THR A 35 1.49 10.62 -8.30
N ILE A 36 0.99 9.83 -9.25
CA ILE A 36 0.01 10.30 -10.23
C ILE A 36 -1.30 10.68 -9.52
N LEU A 37 -1.85 9.79 -8.71
CA LEU A 37 -3.09 10.04 -7.96
C LEU A 37 -2.98 11.27 -7.06
N ASP A 38 -1.84 11.50 -6.42
CA ASP A 38 -1.64 12.69 -5.60
C ASP A 38 -1.65 13.98 -6.42
N ARG A 39 -1.08 13.96 -7.63
CA ARG A 39 -1.08 15.12 -8.54
C ARG A 39 -2.43 15.40 -9.18
N THR A 40 -3.23 14.37 -9.42
CA THR A 40 -4.54 14.46 -10.08
C THR A 40 -5.71 14.62 -9.11
N LYS A 41 -5.44 14.80 -7.80
CA LYS A 41 -6.47 15.12 -6.81
C LYS A 41 -7.28 16.33 -7.21
N THR A 42 -8.59 16.25 -6.96
CA THR A 42 -9.50 17.38 -7.22
C THR A 42 -9.15 18.61 -6.38
N GLU A 43 -9.52 19.77 -6.85
CA GLU A 43 -9.30 21.03 -6.11
C GLU A 43 -10.01 21.01 -4.75
N GLU A 44 -11.19 20.40 -4.65
CA GLU A 44 -11.91 20.23 -3.39
C GLU A 44 -11.10 19.40 -2.38
N SER A 45 -10.48 18.29 -2.84
CA SER A 45 -9.62 17.46 -1.99
C SER A 45 -8.37 18.20 -1.51
N LYS A 46 -7.76 19.00 -2.39
CA LYS A 46 -6.60 19.84 -2.05
C LYS A 46 -6.98 20.92 -1.04
N GLN A 47 -8.11 21.59 -1.25
CA GLN A 47 -8.63 22.62 -0.34
C GLN A 47 -8.98 22.02 1.03
N ALA A 48 -9.65 20.87 1.08
CA ALA A 48 -9.97 20.19 2.34
C ALA A 48 -8.71 19.84 3.14
N LEU A 49 -7.66 19.38 2.47
CA LEU A 49 -6.36 19.12 3.10
C LEU A 49 -5.70 20.41 3.62
N ALA A 50 -5.74 21.48 2.83
CA ALA A 50 -5.21 22.79 3.23
C ALA A 50 -5.94 23.36 4.45
N GLN A 51 -7.27 23.30 4.46
CA GLN A 51 -8.10 23.72 5.59
C GLN A 51 -7.82 22.90 6.85
N TRP A 52 -7.67 21.57 6.71
CA TRP A 52 -7.28 20.71 7.83
C TRP A 52 -5.92 21.11 8.39
N ARG A 53 -4.90 21.34 7.54
CA ARG A 53 -3.55 21.78 7.95
C ARG A 53 -3.59 23.14 8.66
N ALA A 54 -4.37 24.07 8.14
CA ALA A 54 -4.55 25.40 8.77
C ALA A 54 -5.19 25.28 10.15
N ARG A 55 -6.21 24.42 10.31
CA ARG A 55 -6.92 24.22 11.58
C ARG A 55 -6.06 23.57 12.66
N VAL A 56 -5.24 22.58 12.32
CA VAL A 56 -4.43 21.84 13.31
C VAL A 56 -3.02 22.43 13.50
N GLY A 57 -2.60 23.33 12.62
CA GLY A 57 -1.25 23.89 12.56
C GLY A 57 -0.25 23.00 11.82
N ALA A 58 0.71 23.62 11.13
CA ALA A 58 1.65 22.91 10.23
C ALA A 58 2.47 21.83 10.94
N GLN A 59 3.03 22.14 12.11
CA GLN A 59 3.84 21.21 12.88
C GLN A 59 3.03 19.99 13.34
N ARG A 60 1.84 20.21 13.87
CA ARG A 60 0.97 19.12 14.32
C ARG A 60 0.45 18.27 13.15
N ALA A 61 0.12 18.89 12.03
CA ALA A 61 -0.27 18.20 10.80
C ALA A 61 0.86 17.28 10.30
N GLN A 62 2.09 17.79 10.28
CA GLN A 62 3.27 17.00 9.91
C GLN A 62 3.47 15.82 10.86
N GLN A 63 3.38 16.04 12.16
CA GLN A 63 3.50 14.99 13.17
C GLN A 63 2.45 13.88 12.94
N ILE A 64 1.17 14.24 12.80
CA ILE A 64 0.07 13.30 12.55
C ILE A 64 0.32 12.48 11.29
N THR A 65 0.78 13.12 10.22
CA THR A 65 1.07 12.45 8.94
C THR A 65 2.23 11.46 9.08
N THR A 66 3.31 11.87 9.76
CA THR A 66 4.48 11.02 9.99
C THR A 66 4.15 9.82 10.88
N GLU A 67 3.40 10.04 11.96
CA GLU A 67 2.95 8.95 12.84
C GLU A 67 2.05 7.95 12.09
N ALA A 68 1.14 8.44 11.24
CA ALA A 68 0.28 7.59 10.43
C ALA A 68 1.10 6.78 9.42
N ALA A 69 2.06 7.40 8.73
CA ALA A 69 2.95 6.71 7.79
C ALA A 69 3.77 5.60 8.48
N ASN A 70 4.40 5.93 9.61
CA ASN A 70 5.20 4.97 10.39
C ASN A 70 4.34 3.80 10.91
N ARG A 71 3.12 4.09 11.35
CA ARG A 71 2.18 3.05 11.80
C ARG A 71 1.77 2.14 10.65
N GLY A 72 1.48 2.70 9.47
CA GLY A 72 1.18 1.93 8.27
C GLY A 72 2.34 1.02 7.87
N THR A 73 3.54 1.58 7.75
CA THR A 73 4.75 0.81 7.40
C THR A 73 4.97 -0.38 8.34
N ARG A 74 4.84 -0.17 9.66
CA ARG A 74 4.96 -1.27 10.62
C ARG A 74 3.87 -2.33 10.47
N MET A 75 2.62 -1.92 10.18
CA MET A 75 1.53 -2.86 9.92
C MET A 75 1.85 -3.75 8.70
N HIS A 76 2.28 -3.14 7.58
CA HIS A 76 2.66 -3.89 6.38
C HIS A 76 3.82 -4.86 6.65
N THR A 77 4.83 -4.45 7.43
CA THR A 77 5.93 -5.34 7.82
C THR A 77 5.43 -6.58 8.61
N TYR A 78 4.47 -6.41 9.53
CA TYR A 78 3.88 -7.55 10.24
C TYR A 78 3.10 -8.47 9.31
N LEU A 79 2.34 -7.90 8.37
CA LEU A 79 1.58 -8.67 7.38
C LEU A 79 2.50 -9.45 6.43
N GLU A 80 3.54 -8.81 5.89
CA GLU A 80 4.54 -9.46 5.05
C GLU A 80 5.17 -10.65 5.76
N ARG A 81 5.64 -10.46 6.99
CA ARG A 81 6.26 -11.53 7.79
C ARG A 81 5.26 -12.65 8.10
N TYR A 82 4.03 -12.30 8.46
CA TYR A 82 2.97 -13.30 8.66
C TYR A 82 2.74 -14.15 7.41
N ILE A 83 2.61 -13.52 6.26
CA ILE A 83 2.35 -14.22 5.00
C ILE A 83 3.51 -15.16 4.66
N ARG A 84 4.76 -14.72 4.82
CA ARG A 84 5.95 -15.51 4.51
C ARG A 84 6.20 -16.64 5.52
N ASN A 85 5.96 -16.40 6.80
CA ASN A 85 6.33 -17.30 7.88
C ASN A 85 5.14 -18.16 8.40
N GLY A 86 3.92 -17.85 8.01
CA GLY A 86 2.71 -18.57 8.42
C GLY A 86 2.21 -18.24 9.83
N ALA A 87 2.89 -17.36 10.58
CA ALA A 87 2.50 -16.98 11.94
C ALA A 87 2.74 -15.49 12.21
N LEU A 88 1.81 -14.85 12.91
CA LEU A 88 2.01 -13.49 13.40
C LEU A 88 3.03 -13.52 14.54
N GLU A 89 4.01 -12.64 14.47
CA GLU A 89 4.99 -12.46 15.55
C GLU A 89 4.31 -12.08 16.87
N ALA A 90 4.94 -12.42 17.98
CA ALA A 90 4.46 -12.03 19.29
C ALA A 90 4.35 -10.50 19.41
N ARG A 91 3.43 -10.06 20.27
CA ARG A 91 3.24 -8.65 20.53
C ARG A 91 4.57 -7.99 20.95
N PRO A 92 4.99 -6.92 20.29
CA PRO A 92 6.29 -6.29 20.55
C PRO A 92 6.36 -5.70 21.97
N SER A 93 7.56 -5.68 22.54
CA SER A 93 7.81 -5.04 23.84
C SER A 93 7.63 -3.52 23.81
N ASN A 94 7.88 -2.88 22.64
CA ASN A 94 7.69 -1.44 22.46
C ASN A 94 6.19 -1.09 22.32
N PRO A 95 5.60 -0.34 23.29
CA PRO A 95 4.19 0.04 23.24
C PRO A 95 3.78 0.86 22.01
N PHE A 96 4.69 1.63 21.43
CA PHE A 96 4.42 2.41 20.22
C PHE A 96 4.19 1.56 18.98
N ALA A 97 4.55 0.29 19.01
CA ALA A 97 4.28 -0.66 17.93
C ALA A 97 2.95 -1.42 18.10
N TRP A 98 2.34 -1.39 19.28
CA TRP A 98 1.09 -2.12 19.56
C TRP A 98 -0.06 -1.82 18.62
N PRO A 99 -0.36 -0.54 18.27
CA PRO A 99 -1.44 -0.26 17.33
C PRO A 99 -1.21 -0.90 15.95
N SER A 100 0.04 -0.91 15.47
CA SER A 100 0.38 -1.53 14.18
C SER A 100 0.24 -3.05 14.22
N HIS A 101 0.65 -3.68 15.31
CA HIS A 101 0.48 -5.12 15.53
C HIS A 101 -0.99 -5.51 15.61
N ALA A 102 -1.80 -4.78 16.39
CA ALA A 102 -3.24 -5.03 16.51
C ALA A 102 -3.97 -4.86 15.16
N MET A 103 -3.60 -3.84 14.37
CA MET A 103 -4.17 -3.68 13.02
C MET A 103 -3.79 -4.84 12.09
N ALA A 104 -2.52 -5.30 12.13
CA ALA A 104 -2.11 -6.48 11.37
C ALA A 104 -2.91 -7.71 11.78
N GLN A 105 -3.13 -7.92 13.06
CA GLN A 105 -3.97 -9.01 13.56
C GLN A 105 -5.40 -8.94 13.00
N VAL A 106 -6.03 -7.78 12.99
CA VAL A 106 -7.38 -7.60 12.41
C VAL A 106 -7.38 -7.91 10.91
N VAL A 107 -6.37 -7.45 10.15
CA VAL A 107 -6.27 -7.77 8.72
C VAL A 107 -6.11 -9.27 8.51
N ILE A 108 -5.30 -9.95 9.33
CA ILE A 108 -5.10 -11.40 9.25
C ILE A 108 -6.40 -12.15 9.52
N GLU A 109 -7.09 -11.82 10.61
CA GLU A 109 -8.29 -12.54 11.06
C GLU A 109 -9.52 -12.28 10.19
N GLN A 110 -9.64 -11.08 9.63
CA GLN A 110 -10.82 -10.65 8.88
C GLN A 110 -10.56 -10.47 7.39
N GLY A 111 -9.47 -9.80 7.02
CA GLY A 111 -9.16 -9.46 5.63
C GLY A 111 -8.59 -10.64 4.85
N LEU A 112 -7.71 -11.44 5.47
CA LEU A 112 -7.08 -12.60 4.82
C LEU A 112 -7.87 -13.90 5.00
N ARG A 113 -9.00 -13.87 5.68
CA ARG A 113 -9.80 -15.06 6.00
C ARG A 113 -10.18 -15.89 4.77
N ASN A 114 -10.50 -15.22 3.66
CA ASN A 114 -10.95 -15.85 2.41
C ASN A 114 -9.84 -15.89 1.35
N VAL A 115 -8.61 -15.60 1.73
CA VAL A 115 -7.44 -15.69 0.84
C VAL A 115 -6.86 -17.09 0.97
N SER A 116 -6.97 -17.89 -0.08
CA SER A 116 -6.47 -19.28 -0.10
C SER A 116 -4.97 -19.35 -0.44
N GLU A 117 -4.52 -18.53 -1.37
CA GLU A 117 -3.12 -18.48 -1.81
C GLU A 117 -2.66 -17.02 -1.91
N ILE A 118 -1.39 -16.77 -1.58
CA ILE A 118 -0.68 -15.52 -1.90
C ILE A 118 0.56 -15.92 -2.69
N TRP A 119 0.68 -15.40 -3.90
CA TRP A 119 1.75 -15.72 -4.85
C TRP A 119 2.90 -14.72 -4.81
N GLY A 120 2.66 -13.54 -4.25
CA GLY A 120 3.65 -12.50 -4.12
C GLY A 120 3.27 -11.48 -3.06
N VAL A 121 4.29 -10.89 -2.43
CA VAL A 121 4.16 -9.87 -1.37
C VAL A 121 5.12 -8.73 -1.70
N GLU A 122 4.65 -7.48 -1.64
CA GLU A 122 5.40 -6.28 -2.03
C GLU A 122 5.91 -6.37 -3.48
N ILE A 123 5.02 -6.76 -4.39
CA ILE A 123 5.37 -7.01 -5.79
C ILE A 123 5.36 -5.69 -6.58
N PRO A 124 6.49 -5.33 -7.22
CA PRO A 124 6.51 -4.21 -8.15
C PRO A 124 5.79 -4.58 -9.45
N LEU A 125 4.94 -3.68 -9.89
CA LEU A 125 4.14 -3.81 -11.12
C LEU A 125 4.32 -2.55 -11.96
N TYR A 126 4.24 -2.65 -13.28
CA TYR A 126 4.28 -1.47 -14.12
C TYR A 126 3.45 -1.63 -15.39
N PHE A 127 2.98 -0.51 -15.89
CA PHE A 127 2.44 -0.40 -17.24
C PHE A 127 3.48 0.34 -18.09
N PRO A 128 3.93 -0.24 -19.21
CA PRO A 128 5.01 0.32 -20.02
C PRO A 128 4.79 1.79 -20.34
N ASP A 129 5.86 2.59 -20.18
CA ASP A 129 5.93 4.01 -20.52
C ASP A 129 5.04 4.96 -19.69
N ILE A 130 4.18 4.47 -18.80
CA ILE A 130 3.17 5.31 -18.14
C ILE A 130 3.37 5.36 -16.63
N TYR A 131 3.32 4.21 -15.93
CA TYR A 131 3.43 4.19 -14.47
C TYR A 131 4.01 2.87 -13.94
N ALA A 132 4.40 2.91 -12.68
CA ALA A 132 4.73 1.72 -11.92
C ALA A 132 4.19 1.83 -10.49
N GLY A 133 4.26 0.75 -9.74
CA GLY A 133 3.84 0.72 -8.34
C GLY A 133 4.24 -0.56 -7.65
N THR A 134 3.95 -0.67 -6.37
CA THR A 134 4.12 -1.89 -5.60
C THR A 134 2.78 -2.23 -4.97
N THR A 135 2.28 -3.44 -5.24
CA THR A 135 1.10 -3.98 -4.56
C THR A 135 1.51 -4.73 -3.31
N ASP A 136 0.67 -4.73 -2.29
CA ASP A 136 0.95 -5.44 -1.04
C ASP A 136 0.86 -6.96 -1.22
N GLY A 137 0.01 -7.44 -2.13
CA GLY A 137 -0.10 -8.86 -2.42
C GLY A 137 -0.78 -9.18 -3.74
N VAL A 138 -0.48 -10.36 -4.25
CA VAL A 138 -1.14 -11.00 -5.40
C VAL A 138 -1.49 -12.43 -5.00
N GLY A 139 -2.71 -12.88 -5.28
CA GLY A 139 -3.13 -14.22 -4.88
C GLY A 139 -4.54 -14.58 -5.27
N ILE A 140 -5.16 -15.48 -4.52
CA ILE A 140 -6.54 -15.96 -4.71
C ILE A 140 -7.40 -15.56 -3.51
N HIS A 141 -8.43 -14.78 -3.74
CA HIS A 141 -9.48 -14.45 -2.77
C HIS A 141 -10.83 -14.91 -3.29
N LEU A 142 -11.58 -15.70 -2.51
CA LEU A 142 -12.88 -16.26 -2.91
C LEU A 142 -12.83 -16.93 -4.30
N ALA A 143 -11.80 -17.75 -4.54
CA ALA A 143 -11.53 -18.46 -5.79
C ALA A 143 -11.25 -17.57 -7.02
N SER A 144 -11.04 -16.28 -6.85
CA SER A 144 -10.68 -15.34 -7.91
C SER A 144 -9.27 -14.81 -7.74
N GLU A 145 -8.53 -14.65 -8.84
CA GLU A 145 -7.25 -13.94 -8.85
C GLU A 145 -7.46 -12.50 -8.39
N THR A 146 -6.62 -12.02 -7.50
CA THR A 146 -6.87 -10.76 -6.79
C THR A 146 -5.57 -10.03 -6.50
N ILE A 147 -5.59 -8.72 -6.66
CA ILE A 147 -4.61 -7.79 -6.11
C ILE A 147 -5.06 -7.37 -4.71
N LEU A 148 -4.16 -7.42 -3.75
CA LEU A 148 -4.38 -7.05 -2.37
C LEU A 148 -3.63 -5.75 -2.04
N ASP A 149 -4.29 -4.84 -1.32
CA ASP A 149 -3.67 -3.61 -0.82
C ASP A 149 -4.26 -3.27 0.55
N TYR A 150 -3.40 -3.12 1.55
CA TYR A 150 -3.81 -2.88 2.93
C TYR A 150 -3.72 -1.40 3.27
N LYS A 151 -4.80 -0.84 3.79
CA LYS A 151 -4.85 0.58 4.17
C LYS A 151 -5.19 0.74 5.64
N GLN A 152 -4.31 1.39 6.39
CA GLN A 152 -4.62 1.79 7.75
C GLN A 152 -5.36 3.14 7.76
N THR A 153 -6.28 3.31 8.70
CA THR A 153 -6.98 4.57 8.91
C THR A 153 -7.26 4.79 10.39
N ASN A 154 -7.32 6.06 10.80
CA ASN A 154 -7.69 6.43 12.17
C ASN A 154 -9.21 6.43 12.40
N ARG A 155 -10.00 6.44 11.33
CA ARG A 155 -11.47 6.45 11.37
C ARG A 155 -12.01 5.68 10.17
N PRO A 156 -13.19 5.05 10.28
CA PRO A 156 -13.84 4.43 9.14
C PRO A 156 -13.94 5.41 7.98
N LYS A 157 -13.60 4.96 6.79
CA LYS A 157 -13.72 5.75 5.56
C LYS A 157 -15.11 5.61 4.99
N ARG A 158 -15.63 6.70 4.43
CA ARG A 158 -16.83 6.65 3.59
C ARG A 158 -16.46 6.18 2.19
N ARG A 159 -17.42 5.58 1.48
CA ARG A 159 -17.17 5.04 0.12
C ARG A 159 -16.63 6.11 -0.84
N GLU A 160 -17.18 7.31 -0.80
CA GLU A 160 -16.77 8.44 -1.64
C GLU A 160 -15.35 8.97 -1.37
N TRP A 161 -14.71 8.53 -0.30
CA TRP A 161 -13.34 8.95 0.07
C TRP A 161 -12.26 7.95 -0.31
N ILE A 162 -12.63 6.86 -0.97
CA ILE A 162 -11.71 5.76 -1.30
C ILE A 162 -11.64 5.45 -2.80
N ASP A 163 -12.12 6.36 -3.65
CA ASP A 163 -12.03 6.19 -5.11
C ASP A 163 -10.58 6.05 -5.57
N ASP A 164 -9.66 6.81 -4.97
CA ASP A 164 -8.22 6.69 -5.21
C ASP A 164 -7.69 5.27 -4.94
N TYR A 165 -8.26 4.54 -3.97
CA TYR A 165 -7.85 3.17 -3.68
C TYR A 165 -8.29 2.21 -4.80
N PHE A 166 -9.49 2.40 -5.33
CA PHE A 166 -9.95 1.59 -6.47
C PHE A 166 -9.16 1.91 -7.72
N MET A 167 -8.88 3.17 -8.00
CA MET A 167 -8.01 3.55 -9.13
C MET A 167 -6.60 2.97 -8.98
N GLN A 168 -6.04 2.97 -7.76
CA GLN A 168 -4.75 2.35 -7.48
C GLN A 168 -4.77 0.85 -7.75
N LEU A 169 -5.77 0.13 -7.26
CA LEU A 169 -5.92 -1.31 -7.47
C LEU A 169 -6.13 -1.65 -8.96
N THR A 170 -6.96 -0.87 -9.68
CA THR A 170 -7.16 -1.04 -11.12
C THR A 170 -5.86 -0.85 -11.89
N ALA A 171 -5.08 0.19 -11.56
CA ALA A 171 -3.78 0.40 -12.18
C ALA A 171 -2.81 -0.77 -11.90
N TYR A 172 -2.83 -1.34 -10.71
CA TYR A 172 -2.01 -2.50 -10.38
C TYR A 172 -2.46 -3.76 -11.13
N GLU A 173 -3.78 -3.99 -11.25
CA GLU A 173 -4.30 -5.12 -12.02
C GLU A 173 -3.92 -5.04 -13.50
N ILE A 174 -4.02 -3.85 -14.10
CA ILE A 174 -3.57 -3.63 -15.47
C ILE A 174 -2.04 -3.84 -15.58
N GLY A 175 -1.27 -3.31 -14.64
CA GLY A 175 0.19 -3.45 -14.60
C GLY A 175 0.65 -4.90 -14.38
N ARG A 176 -0.14 -5.74 -13.73
CA ARG A 176 0.17 -7.16 -13.51
C ARG A 176 0.38 -7.94 -14.81
N ALA A 177 -0.30 -7.56 -15.87
CA ALA A 177 -0.17 -8.22 -17.15
C ALA A 177 1.22 -8.03 -17.83
N HIS A 178 2.08 -7.16 -17.27
CA HIS A 178 3.39 -6.80 -17.84
C HIS A 178 4.58 -7.23 -16.95
N VAL A 179 4.35 -8.09 -15.94
CA VAL A 179 5.40 -8.50 -14.98
C VAL A 179 5.51 -10.01 -14.90
#